data_712145514a38eeaf3f899abf49f01f64
#
_entry.id   712145514a38eeaf3f899abf49f01f64
#
_cell.length_a   1.000
_cell.length_b   1.000
_cell.length_c   1.000
_cell.angle_alpha   90.00
_cell.angle_beta   90.00
_cell.angle_gamma   90.00
#
_symmetry.space_group_name_H-M   'P 1'
#
loop_
_entity.id
_entity.type
_entity.pdbx_description
1 polymer ?
#
loop_
_entity_poly.entity_id
_entity_poly.type
_entity_poly.pdbx_seq_one_letter_code
_entity_poly.pdbx_strand_id
1 'polypeptide(L)'
;MDHRNLDKAMEIFTKLIVGEEISSAENIDLYEDYRNNSEVCDILMSVLKKSNLSLCEFGNSLYVTAGEGNRIFGFTNDELKKAIGLRLNRELYLAYFIIYNTILLFYQDSSSFSYTDYVRSEDVIAQTDASMKKALKALQGKALSE
;
A
#
# COMPACT_ATOMS: atom_id res chain seq x y z
N MET A 1 22.80 22.03 12.49
CA MET A 1 21.51 21.63 11.88
C MET A 1 20.72 22.89 11.58
N ASP A 2 20.38 23.13 10.35
CA ASP A 2 19.54 24.27 10.00
C ASP A 2 18.09 23.94 10.41
N HIS A 3 17.53 24.72 11.33
CA HIS A 3 16.15 24.51 11.80
C HIS A 3 15.15 24.50 10.63
N ARG A 4 15.42 25.25 9.57
CA ARG A 4 14.59 25.28 8.38
C ARG A 4 14.54 23.94 7.65
N ASN A 5 15.66 23.20 7.56
CA ASN A 5 15.71 21.88 6.96
C ASN A 5 14.98 20.84 7.81
N LEU A 6 15.06 20.96 9.13
CA LEU A 6 14.26 20.14 10.05
C LEU A 6 12.76 20.39 9.85
N ASP A 7 12.33 21.65 9.79
CA ASP A 7 10.93 22.02 9.62
C ASP A 7 10.38 21.45 8.30
N LYS A 8 11.12 21.56 7.20
CA LYS A 8 10.75 20.99 5.91
C LYS A 8 10.64 19.47 5.95
N ALA A 9 11.61 18.78 6.55
CA ALA A 9 11.57 17.33 6.69
C ALA A 9 10.37 16.87 7.52
N MET A 10 10.04 17.60 8.59
CA MET A 10 8.86 17.30 9.42
C MET A 10 7.56 17.63 8.72
N GLU A 11 7.51 18.66 7.88
CA GLU A 11 6.34 18.96 7.05
C GLU A 11 6.08 17.84 6.04
N ILE A 12 7.11 17.38 5.33
CA ILE A 12 7.01 16.22 4.43
C ILE A 12 6.51 15.00 5.21
N PHE A 13 7.11 14.69 6.35
CA PHE A 13 6.71 13.55 7.18
C PHE A 13 5.23 13.63 7.59
N THR A 14 4.78 14.79 8.07
CA THR A 14 3.41 14.99 8.54
C THR A 14 2.40 14.82 7.41
N LYS A 15 2.67 15.40 6.24
CA LYS A 15 1.80 15.29 5.06
C LYS A 15 1.70 13.84 4.58
N LEU A 16 2.83 13.13 4.49
CA LEU A 16 2.84 11.72 4.08
C LEU A 16 2.05 10.81 5.05
N ILE A 17 2.13 11.06 6.35
CA ILE A 17 1.39 10.25 7.35
C ILE A 17 -0.12 10.44 7.24
N VAL A 18 -0.59 11.63 6.96
CA VAL A 18 -2.04 11.90 6.78
C VAL A 18 -2.54 11.53 5.39
N GLY A 19 -1.66 11.06 4.50
CA GLY A 19 -2.02 10.61 3.16
C GLY A 19 -2.12 11.73 2.14
N GLU A 20 -1.54 12.90 2.41
CA GLU A 20 -1.43 13.95 1.40
C GLU A 20 -0.39 13.58 0.34
N GLU A 21 -0.65 13.94 -0.91
CA GLU A 21 0.26 13.70 -2.01
C GLU A 21 1.42 14.69 -1.98
N ILE A 22 2.65 14.17 -2.10
CA ILE A 22 3.87 14.93 -2.37
C ILE A 22 4.47 14.40 -3.65
N SER A 23 4.40 15.21 -4.71
CA SER A 23 4.79 14.80 -6.04
C SER A 23 5.30 15.96 -6.88
N SER A 24 5.71 15.66 -8.11
CA SER A 24 6.04 16.69 -9.10
C SER A 24 4.82 17.51 -9.56
N ALA A 25 3.61 17.14 -9.16
CA ALA A 25 2.36 17.83 -9.50
C ALA A 25 1.70 18.49 -8.28
N GLU A 26 1.86 17.91 -7.09
CA GLU A 26 1.23 18.38 -5.85
C GLU A 26 2.27 18.51 -4.73
N ASN A 27 2.21 19.61 -3.97
CA ASN A 27 3.24 19.98 -2.99
C ASN A 27 4.66 19.97 -3.60
N ILE A 28 4.80 20.58 -4.79
CA ILE A 28 6.01 20.54 -5.63
C ILE A 28 7.24 20.99 -4.86
N ASP A 29 7.14 22.08 -4.10
CA ASP A 29 8.27 22.63 -3.34
C ASP A 29 8.84 21.62 -2.34
N LEU A 30 7.98 20.84 -1.67
CA LEU A 30 8.39 19.78 -0.74
C LEU A 30 9.01 18.58 -1.47
N TYR A 31 8.48 18.24 -2.64
CA TYR A 31 9.05 17.20 -3.47
C TYR A 31 10.45 17.57 -3.98
N GLU A 32 10.62 18.83 -4.41
CA GLU A 32 11.92 19.37 -4.84
C GLU A 32 12.91 19.45 -3.67
N ASP A 33 12.47 19.88 -2.47
CA ASP A 33 13.31 19.88 -1.26
C ASP A 33 13.79 18.46 -0.93
N TYR A 34 12.93 17.46 -1.01
CA TYR A 34 13.32 16.06 -0.82
C TYR A 34 14.39 15.63 -1.83
N ARG A 35 14.23 15.99 -3.11
CA ARG A 35 15.12 15.55 -4.18
C ARG A 35 16.46 16.30 -4.22
N ASN A 36 16.46 17.58 -3.91
CA ASN A 36 17.58 18.47 -4.14
C ASN A 36 18.32 18.87 -2.86
N ASN A 37 17.77 18.59 -1.67
CA ASN A 37 18.39 18.93 -0.39
C ASN A 37 18.68 17.67 0.42
N SER A 38 19.95 17.25 0.39
CA SER A 38 20.39 16.02 1.09
C SER A 38 20.14 16.07 2.60
N GLU A 39 20.26 17.22 3.25
CA GLU A 39 20.00 17.34 4.68
C GLU A 39 18.51 17.10 5.02
N VAL A 40 17.59 17.63 4.21
CA VAL A 40 16.15 17.36 4.35
C VAL A 40 15.86 15.87 4.18
N CYS A 41 16.46 15.26 3.16
CA CYS A 41 16.30 13.84 2.89
C CYS A 41 16.83 12.98 4.06
N ASP A 42 18.04 13.28 4.57
CA ASP A 42 18.67 12.53 5.66
C ASP A 42 17.86 12.63 6.97
N ILE A 43 17.35 13.81 7.29
CA ILE A 43 16.48 14.01 8.46
C ILE A 43 15.19 13.21 8.29
N LEU A 44 14.52 13.32 7.13
CA LEU A 44 13.28 12.59 6.84
C LEU A 44 13.50 11.08 6.96
N MET A 45 14.54 10.53 6.35
CA MET A 45 14.87 9.10 6.43
C MET A 45 15.15 8.65 7.86
N SER A 46 15.83 9.49 8.68
CA SER A 46 16.06 9.19 10.09
C SER A 46 14.77 9.12 10.90
N VAL A 47 13.84 10.04 10.67
CA VAL A 47 12.54 10.07 11.34
C VAL A 47 11.71 8.86 10.95
N LEU A 48 11.63 8.55 9.65
CA LEU A 48 10.90 7.39 9.14
C LEU A 48 11.44 6.08 9.71
N LYS A 49 12.76 5.91 9.71
CA LYS A 49 13.41 4.72 10.30
C LYS A 49 13.09 4.55 11.79
N LYS A 50 13.15 5.64 12.58
CA LYS A 50 12.80 5.60 14.01
C LYS A 50 11.32 5.32 14.25
N SER A 51 10.46 5.70 13.31
CA SER A 51 9.02 5.43 13.34
C SER A 51 8.66 4.06 12.78
N ASN A 52 9.65 3.24 12.38
CA ASN A 52 9.44 1.97 11.68
C ASN A 52 8.54 2.13 10.45
N LEU A 53 8.86 3.12 9.63
CA LEU A 53 8.20 3.43 8.36
C LEU A 53 9.21 3.37 7.23
N SER A 54 8.74 3.08 6.03
CA SER A 54 9.54 3.05 4.81
C SER A 54 9.01 4.05 3.80
N LEU A 55 9.92 4.80 3.17
CA LEU A 55 9.60 5.70 2.07
C LEU A 55 9.75 4.96 0.74
N CYS A 56 8.76 5.14 -0.13
CA CYS A 56 8.79 4.67 -1.50
C CYS A 56 8.55 5.85 -2.45
N GLU A 57 9.29 5.89 -3.54
CA GLU A 57 9.04 6.83 -4.64
C GLU A 57 8.54 6.06 -5.86
N PHE A 58 7.40 6.44 -6.39
CA PHE A 58 6.83 5.85 -7.59
C PHE A 58 6.07 6.91 -8.39
N GLY A 59 6.28 6.94 -9.71
CA GLY A 59 5.59 7.90 -10.61
C GLY A 59 5.81 9.37 -10.25
N ASN A 60 7.01 9.73 -9.77
CA ASN A 60 7.34 11.07 -9.24
C ASN A 60 6.48 11.51 -8.04
N SER A 61 5.98 10.56 -7.28
CA SER A 61 5.25 10.78 -6.02
C SER A 61 5.90 10.01 -4.88
N LEU A 62 5.84 10.57 -3.68
CA LEU A 62 6.35 9.96 -2.46
C LEU A 62 5.23 9.23 -1.71
N TYR A 63 5.53 8.04 -1.21
CA TYR A 63 4.63 7.21 -0.43
C TYR A 63 5.32 6.70 0.82
N VAL A 64 4.56 6.59 1.90
CA VAL A 64 5.01 5.98 3.15
C VAL A 64 4.25 4.68 3.39
N THR A 65 4.99 3.63 3.74
CA THR A 65 4.44 2.34 4.13
C THR A 65 4.84 1.99 5.55
N ALA A 66 3.98 1.25 6.25
CA ALA A 66 4.29 0.74 7.56
C ALA A 66 5.35 -0.37 7.46
N GLY A 67 6.33 -0.36 8.37
CA GLY A 67 7.26 -1.46 8.56
C GLY A 67 6.59 -2.67 9.20
N GLU A 68 7.30 -3.79 9.22
CA GLU A 68 6.79 -5.03 9.81
C GLU A 68 6.40 -4.82 11.29
N GLY A 69 5.22 -5.28 11.66
CA GLY A 69 4.67 -5.13 13.00
C GLY A 69 4.20 -3.72 13.38
N ASN A 70 4.37 -2.73 12.51
CA ASN A 70 3.90 -1.37 12.72
C ASN A 70 2.42 -1.24 12.32
N ARG A 71 1.59 -0.79 13.26
CA ARG A 71 0.14 -0.65 13.08
C ARG A 71 -0.32 0.80 12.92
N ILE A 72 0.57 1.73 12.62
CA ILE A 72 0.21 3.16 12.50
C ILE A 72 -0.90 3.41 11.46
N PHE A 73 -0.92 2.61 10.38
CA PHE A 73 -1.98 2.63 9.36
C PHE A 73 -2.90 1.40 9.45
N GLY A 74 -2.76 0.62 10.52
CA GLY A 74 -3.46 -0.65 10.68
C GLY A 74 -4.80 -0.50 11.36
N PHE A 75 -5.72 -1.38 10.97
CA PHE A 75 -7.01 -1.57 11.62
C PHE A 75 -7.11 -2.99 12.15
N THR A 76 -7.83 -3.17 13.24
CA THR A 76 -8.23 -4.51 13.68
C THR A 76 -9.29 -5.09 12.74
N ASN A 77 -9.42 -6.42 12.71
CA ASN A 77 -10.47 -7.07 11.93
C ASN A 77 -11.87 -6.58 12.31
N ASP A 78 -12.08 -6.27 13.60
CA ASP A 78 -13.39 -5.80 14.08
C ASP A 78 -13.69 -4.37 13.62
N GLU A 79 -12.68 -3.49 13.60
CA GLU A 79 -12.83 -2.14 13.05
C GLU A 79 -13.11 -2.18 11.55
N LEU A 80 -12.39 -3.01 10.80
CA LEU A 80 -12.61 -3.17 9.35
C LEU A 80 -14.00 -3.76 9.05
N LYS A 81 -14.40 -4.83 9.76
CA LYS A 81 -15.74 -5.39 9.58
C LYS A 81 -16.84 -4.34 9.84
N LYS A 82 -16.70 -3.57 10.90
CA LYS A 82 -17.63 -2.49 11.23
C LYS A 82 -17.69 -1.41 10.16
N ALA A 83 -16.52 -0.99 9.65
CA ALA A 83 -16.40 0.06 8.63
C ALA A 83 -17.06 -0.32 7.29
N ILE A 84 -16.96 -1.60 6.88
CA ILE A 84 -17.49 -2.09 5.61
C ILE A 84 -18.82 -2.88 5.74
N GLY A 85 -19.41 -2.90 6.94
CA GLY A 85 -20.71 -3.53 7.19
C GLY A 85 -20.71 -5.04 7.22
N LEU A 86 -19.56 -5.69 7.45
CA LEU A 86 -19.44 -7.15 7.57
C LEU A 86 -19.57 -7.60 9.02
N ARG A 87 -20.01 -8.85 9.21
CA ARG A 87 -20.22 -9.44 10.55
C ARG A 87 -19.21 -10.52 10.88
N LEU A 88 -18.83 -11.35 9.91
CA LEU A 88 -18.03 -12.54 10.13
C LEU A 88 -16.62 -12.36 9.56
N ASN A 89 -15.63 -12.95 10.23
CA ASN A 89 -14.24 -12.93 9.75
C ASN A 89 -14.08 -13.59 8.37
N ARG A 90 -14.85 -14.65 8.08
CA ARG A 90 -14.85 -15.29 6.76
C ARG A 90 -15.25 -14.33 5.62
N GLU A 91 -16.18 -13.41 5.91
CA GLU A 91 -16.59 -12.38 4.94
C GLU A 91 -15.46 -11.37 4.71
N LEU A 92 -14.76 -10.97 5.78
CA LEU A 92 -13.60 -10.10 5.71
C LEU A 92 -12.46 -10.74 4.92
N TYR A 93 -12.16 -12.02 5.15
CA TYR A 93 -11.12 -12.74 4.41
C TYR A 93 -11.48 -12.93 2.94
N LEU A 94 -12.77 -13.14 2.63
CA LEU A 94 -13.24 -13.15 1.26
C LEU A 94 -13.07 -11.77 0.59
N ALA A 95 -13.35 -10.68 1.32
CA ALA A 95 -13.12 -9.32 0.82
C ALA A 95 -11.63 -9.08 0.50
N TYR A 96 -10.71 -9.50 1.38
CA TYR A 96 -9.27 -9.43 1.10
C TYR A 96 -8.88 -10.25 -0.13
N PHE A 97 -9.45 -11.43 -0.29
CA PHE A 97 -9.17 -12.28 -1.44
C PHE A 97 -9.68 -11.66 -2.75
N ILE A 98 -10.85 -11.02 -2.73
CA ILE A 98 -11.38 -10.28 -3.87
C ILE A 98 -10.48 -9.09 -4.22
N ILE A 99 -10.06 -8.29 -3.22
CA ILE A 99 -9.14 -7.16 -3.42
C ILE A 99 -7.82 -7.63 -4.03
N TYR A 100 -7.24 -8.72 -3.52
CA TYR A 100 -6.03 -9.31 -4.07
C TYR A 100 -6.18 -9.70 -5.54
N ASN A 101 -7.27 -10.39 -5.90
CA ASN A 101 -7.53 -10.77 -7.28
C ASN A 101 -7.81 -9.56 -8.18
N THR A 102 -8.41 -8.51 -7.65
CA THR A 102 -8.60 -7.24 -8.36
C THR A 102 -7.26 -6.60 -8.68
N ILE A 103 -6.35 -6.55 -7.71
CA ILE A 103 -4.99 -6.03 -7.92
C ILE A 103 -4.26 -6.85 -9.00
N LEU A 104 -4.36 -8.18 -8.97
CA LEU A 104 -3.75 -9.03 -9.98
C LEU A 104 -4.26 -8.73 -11.39
N LEU A 105 -5.54 -8.38 -11.55
CA LEU A 105 -6.09 -8.00 -12.85
C LEU A 105 -5.51 -6.69 -13.39
N PHE A 106 -5.23 -5.72 -12.51
CA PHE A 106 -4.57 -4.48 -12.91
C PHE A 106 -3.11 -4.69 -13.33
N TYR A 107 -2.43 -5.70 -12.78
CA TYR A 107 -1.00 -5.97 -12.98
C TYR A 107 -0.75 -7.32 -13.67
N GLN A 108 -1.58 -7.70 -14.65
CA GLN A 108 -1.52 -9.01 -15.31
C GLN A 108 -0.22 -9.28 -16.06
N ASP A 109 0.51 -8.24 -16.41
CA ASP A 109 1.76 -8.39 -17.17
C ASP A 109 2.94 -7.81 -16.37
N SER A 110 3.62 -8.70 -15.62
CA SER A 110 4.84 -8.33 -14.89
C SER A 110 6.05 -8.06 -15.79
N SER A 111 5.98 -8.38 -17.08
CA SER A 111 7.06 -8.17 -18.05
C SER A 111 6.99 -6.82 -18.77
N SER A 112 5.84 -6.22 -18.81
CA SER A 112 5.63 -4.84 -19.23
C SER A 112 5.09 -4.06 -18.05
N PHE A 113 5.66 -2.93 -17.71
CA PHE A 113 5.15 -1.99 -16.71
C PHE A 113 3.78 -1.37 -17.12
N SER A 114 2.98 -2.10 -17.91
CA SER A 114 1.66 -1.70 -18.33
C SER A 114 0.64 -2.19 -17.31
N TYR A 115 -0.03 -1.26 -16.70
CA TYR A 115 -1.25 -1.50 -15.92
C TYR A 115 -2.46 -1.17 -16.79
N THR A 116 -3.55 -1.87 -16.52
CA THR A 116 -4.84 -1.58 -17.16
C THR A 116 -5.51 -0.45 -16.40
N ASP A 117 -6.05 0.55 -17.11
CA ASP A 117 -6.69 1.71 -16.47
C ASP A 117 -8.03 1.34 -15.78
N TYR A 118 -8.64 0.23 -16.17
CA TYR A 118 -9.89 -0.25 -15.57
C TYR A 118 -9.99 -1.77 -15.68
N VAL A 119 -10.75 -2.35 -14.77
CA VAL A 119 -11.19 -3.75 -14.82
C VAL A 119 -12.70 -3.83 -14.73
N ARG A 120 -13.30 -4.84 -15.36
CA ARG A 120 -14.74 -5.06 -15.29
C ARG A 120 -15.09 -5.90 -14.07
N SER A 121 -16.27 -5.69 -13.51
CA SER A 121 -16.76 -6.50 -12.37
C SER A 121 -16.85 -7.99 -12.73
N GLU A 122 -17.25 -8.33 -13.96
CA GLU A 122 -17.29 -9.71 -14.42
C GLU A 122 -15.91 -10.37 -14.43
N ASP A 123 -14.86 -9.63 -14.80
CA ASP A 123 -13.48 -10.12 -14.80
C ASP A 123 -12.98 -10.37 -13.36
N VAL A 124 -13.33 -9.49 -12.42
CA VAL A 124 -13.02 -9.68 -10.99
C VAL A 124 -13.69 -10.93 -10.45
N ILE A 125 -14.97 -11.15 -10.76
CA ILE A 125 -15.71 -12.35 -10.35
C ILE A 125 -15.08 -13.60 -10.94
N ALA A 126 -14.79 -13.62 -12.23
CA ALA A 126 -14.21 -14.77 -12.92
C ALA A 126 -12.80 -15.09 -12.39
N GLN A 127 -11.96 -14.08 -12.18
CA GLN A 127 -10.62 -14.23 -11.63
C GLN A 127 -10.65 -14.77 -10.19
N THR A 128 -11.54 -14.23 -9.37
CA THR A 128 -11.71 -14.66 -7.97
C THR A 128 -12.19 -16.11 -7.90
N ASP A 129 -13.18 -16.50 -8.72
CA ASP A 129 -13.69 -17.87 -8.78
C ASP A 129 -12.61 -18.86 -9.25
N ALA A 130 -11.86 -18.52 -10.29
CA ALA A 130 -10.77 -19.36 -10.79
C ALA A 130 -9.66 -19.54 -9.74
N SER A 131 -9.25 -18.47 -9.06
CA SER A 131 -8.24 -18.50 -8.01
C SER A 131 -8.69 -19.30 -6.79
N MET A 132 -9.96 -19.21 -6.41
CA MET A 132 -10.54 -19.97 -5.31
C MET A 132 -10.60 -21.47 -5.64
N LYS A 133 -11.03 -21.84 -6.85
CA LYS A 133 -11.00 -23.24 -7.32
C LYS A 133 -9.59 -23.83 -7.32
N LYS A 134 -8.60 -23.04 -7.74
CA LYS A 134 -7.19 -23.46 -7.72
C LYS A 134 -6.69 -23.69 -6.29
N ALA A 135 -7.02 -22.79 -5.36
CA ALA A 135 -6.66 -22.90 -3.95
C ALA A 135 -7.31 -24.14 -3.30
N LEU A 136 -8.59 -24.40 -3.57
CA LEU A 136 -9.30 -25.59 -3.07
C LEU A 136 -8.65 -26.90 -3.57
N LYS A 137 -8.29 -26.97 -4.85
CA LYS A 137 -7.58 -28.15 -5.41
C LYS A 137 -6.23 -28.37 -4.75
N ALA A 138 -5.46 -27.30 -4.48
CA ALA A 138 -4.18 -27.38 -3.80
C ALA A 138 -4.31 -27.90 -2.36
N LEU A 139 -5.35 -27.47 -1.64
CA LEU A 139 -5.62 -27.96 -0.28
C LEU A 139 -6.05 -29.44 -0.26
N GLN A 140 -6.90 -29.84 -1.21
CA GLN A 140 -7.31 -31.25 -1.34
C GLN A 140 -6.13 -32.16 -1.72
N GLY A 141 -5.22 -31.71 -2.58
CA GLY A 141 -4.00 -32.45 -2.93
C GLY A 141 -3.05 -32.63 -1.76
N LYS A 142 -2.96 -31.68 -0.84
CA LYS A 142 -2.16 -31.80 0.40
C LYS A 142 -2.79 -32.77 1.39
N ALA A 143 -4.11 -32.76 1.55
CA ALA A 143 -4.82 -33.67 2.46
C ALA A 143 -4.76 -35.14 2.02
N LEU A 144 -4.48 -35.42 0.75
CA LEU A 144 -4.30 -36.80 0.23
C LEU A 144 -2.86 -37.29 0.32
N SER A 145 -1.89 -36.43 0.68
CA SER A 145 -0.46 -36.75 0.79
C SER A 145 0.04 -36.91 2.24
N GLU A 146 -0.83 -36.73 3.23
CA GLU A 146 -0.65 -37.03 4.66
C GLU A 146 -1.38 -38.33 5.03
#